data_a6cc70c4b7df84533e69d8b20ad528e0
#
_entry.id   a6cc70c4b7df84533e69d8b20ad528e0
#
_cell.length_a   1.000
_cell.length_b   1.000
_cell.length_c   1.000
_cell.angle_alpha   90.00
_cell.angle_beta   90.00
_cell.angle_gamma   90.00
#
_symmetry.space_group_name_H-M   'P 1'
#
loop_
_entity.id
_entity.type
_entity.pdbx_description
1 polymer ?
#
loop_
_entity_poly.entity_id
_entity_poly.type
_entity_poly.pdbx_seq_one_letter_code
_entity_poly.pdbx_strand_id
1 'polypeptide(L)'
;MNVVPDTSVVIDGRVSATIEDGQFEGATISVPEAVVAELEAQANDGLDSGWDGLSELQRLADLADEGAITLEYVGDRPNAIERGHASEGEIDALIRDLAEELGATFLTSDIVQAEVAQAKGLEVEHVSPEVREVGTLTIEEFFDDGTMSVHLRAGAVPKAKRGELGEMRYEEIADEPLDEETIDEYAREIVDGAKESHDGFIELSEPGMKIVQFRDYRIAIGRPPFSDGIEITAVRPIAQTDIEDYENADELKERLLERQRGVLISGAPGAGKSTFAQAVARFISNNDYAVKTMEKPRDLQVGPEITQYTELAGEMEKTADALLMVRPDYTIYDEVRKTDDFEVFADMRLAGVGMIGVVHATRPIDALQRLVGRVELGMIPQVVDTVVYIEAGEVNTVYDVRTEVKVPAGLTEEDLARPVIQVTDFETGEPDYEIYTFNRQVVTVPLNDDEGGPGSESGVDRIAKQEIEREIRSVARGYVDVDLKSQDKAITYVEEDDISSVIGKGGGRITDIENRLGIDIDVRTHDENPNYGAGSGGSGGGAGGNTASSQPGEMVTPEITSRHIVIPVDGSHGETVEVQAGGDYLFTATVSRGGEIQVSRGSAIADDLEQAIDRKDPITVVPS
;
A
#
# COMPACT_ATOMS: atom_id res chain seq x y z
N MET A 1 28.83 -31.18 36.02
CA MET A 1 28.05 -29.93 36.06
C MET A 1 26.70 -30.25 35.45
N ASN A 2 25.63 -29.78 36.04
CA ASN A 2 24.30 -29.98 35.47
C ASN A 2 23.78 -28.62 34.98
N VAL A 3 23.24 -28.57 33.78
CA VAL A 3 22.72 -27.34 33.13
C VAL A 3 21.29 -27.57 32.70
N VAL A 4 20.40 -26.64 33.03
CA VAL A 4 19.01 -26.66 32.62
C VAL A 4 18.80 -25.48 31.66
N PRO A 5 18.61 -25.74 30.35
CA PRO A 5 18.34 -24.69 29.39
C PRO A 5 16.86 -24.26 29.45
N ASP A 6 16.63 -22.95 29.31
CA ASP A 6 15.34 -22.34 29.14
C ASP A 6 14.89 -22.43 27.67
N THR A 7 13.61 -22.24 27.39
CA THR A 7 13.05 -22.25 26.03
C THR A 7 13.74 -21.22 25.13
N SER A 8 14.01 -20.01 25.63
CA SER A 8 14.63 -18.93 24.87
C SER A 8 16.00 -19.31 24.31
N VAL A 9 16.90 -19.88 25.14
CA VAL A 9 18.25 -20.23 24.72
C VAL A 9 18.28 -21.43 23.76
N VAL A 10 17.27 -22.31 23.85
CA VAL A 10 17.09 -23.43 22.92
C VAL A 10 16.59 -22.94 21.56
N ILE A 11 15.59 -22.03 21.53
CA ILE A 11 15.11 -21.41 20.29
C ILE A 11 16.24 -20.64 19.59
N ASP A 12 17.08 -19.96 20.35
CA ASP A 12 18.21 -19.20 19.82
C ASP A 12 19.38 -20.06 19.30
N GLY A 13 19.33 -21.41 19.47
CA GLY A 13 20.39 -22.32 19.02
C GLY A 13 21.70 -22.18 19.77
N ARG A 14 21.68 -21.64 21.01
CA ARG A 14 22.88 -21.22 21.73
C ARG A 14 23.39 -22.24 22.70
N VAL A 15 22.61 -23.27 23.01
CA VAL A 15 23.07 -24.36 23.90
C VAL A 15 24.18 -25.15 23.21
N SER A 16 23.95 -25.58 21.96
CA SER A 16 24.93 -26.28 21.15
C SER A 16 26.16 -25.41 20.86
N ALA A 17 25.93 -24.15 20.45
CA ALA A 17 27.02 -23.20 20.19
C ALA A 17 27.94 -23.00 21.42
N THR A 18 27.37 -22.84 22.61
CA THR A 18 28.12 -22.68 23.84
C THR A 18 28.95 -23.93 24.19
N ILE A 19 28.44 -25.14 23.87
CA ILE A 19 29.14 -26.40 24.04
C ILE A 19 30.31 -26.52 23.06
N GLU A 20 30.10 -26.18 21.80
CA GLU A 20 31.11 -26.18 20.74
C GLU A 20 32.25 -25.19 21.01
N ASP A 21 31.95 -24.05 21.64
CA ASP A 21 32.93 -23.08 22.11
C ASP A 21 33.73 -23.57 23.34
N GLY A 22 33.47 -24.81 23.80
CA GLY A 22 34.21 -25.48 24.89
C GLY A 22 33.69 -25.14 26.29
N GLN A 23 32.59 -24.44 26.43
CA GLN A 23 31.86 -24.32 27.68
C GLN A 23 30.97 -25.56 27.85
N PHE A 24 30.75 -25.98 29.10
CA PHE A 24 29.92 -27.15 29.43
C PHE A 24 30.41 -28.50 28.83
N GLU A 25 31.66 -28.62 28.38
CA GLU A 25 32.24 -29.90 27.92
C GLU A 25 32.15 -30.98 29.03
N GLY A 26 31.53 -32.11 28.70
CA GLY A 26 31.29 -33.20 29.66
C GLY A 26 30.19 -32.90 30.69
N ALA A 27 29.41 -31.82 30.53
CA ALA A 27 28.28 -31.52 31.40
C ALA A 27 27.06 -32.41 31.06
N THR A 28 26.12 -32.48 32.00
CA THR A 28 24.80 -33.04 31.77
C THR A 28 23.87 -31.87 31.40
N ILE A 29 23.32 -31.91 30.21
CA ILE A 29 22.29 -30.98 29.76
C ILE A 29 20.93 -31.64 30.06
N SER A 30 20.22 -31.09 31.03
CA SER A 30 18.91 -31.57 31.47
C SER A 30 17.81 -30.71 30.86
N VAL A 31 17.29 -31.11 29.70
CA VAL A 31 16.22 -30.40 28.97
C VAL A 31 14.89 -30.67 29.66
N PRO A 32 14.17 -29.61 30.11
CA PRO A 32 12.83 -29.80 30.68
C PRO A 32 11.83 -30.29 29.66
N GLU A 33 10.98 -31.26 30.03
CA GLU A 33 9.85 -31.67 29.18
C GLU A 33 8.86 -30.52 28.90
N ALA A 34 8.87 -29.49 29.73
CA ALA A 34 8.11 -28.25 29.49
C ALA A 34 8.63 -27.50 28.25
N VAL A 35 9.96 -27.41 28.07
CA VAL A 35 10.58 -26.82 26.86
C VAL A 35 10.16 -27.57 25.60
N VAL A 36 10.28 -28.93 25.63
CA VAL A 36 9.88 -29.76 24.49
C VAL A 36 8.40 -29.56 24.14
N ALA A 37 7.53 -29.50 25.14
CA ALA A 37 6.09 -29.32 24.93
C ALA A 37 5.75 -27.94 24.37
N GLU A 38 6.49 -26.92 24.74
CA GLU A 38 6.32 -25.57 24.21
C GLU A 38 6.77 -25.48 22.76
N LEU A 39 7.98 -26.00 22.44
CA LEU A 39 8.50 -26.03 21.07
C LEU A 39 7.59 -26.83 20.13
N GLU A 40 7.07 -27.96 20.59
CA GLU A 40 6.12 -28.76 19.83
C GLU A 40 4.80 -28.01 19.59
N ALA A 41 4.31 -27.26 20.57
CA ALA A 41 3.11 -26.42 20.40
C ALA A 41 3.36 -25.29 19.39
N GLN A 42 4.46 -24.55 19.52
CA GLN A 42 4.85 -23.49 18.59
C GLN A 42 5.02 -24.04 17.17
N ALA A 43 5.67 -25.19 16.98
CA ALA A 43 5.83 -25.81 15.66
C ALA A 43 4.49 -26.24 15.06
N ASN A 44 3.56 -26.77 15.86
CA ASN A 44 2.20 -27.13 15.41
C ASN A 44 1.34 -25.91 15.08
N ASP A 45 1.58 -24.78 15.73
CA ASP A 45 0.94 -23.50 15.44
C ASP A 45 1.57 -22.81 14.21
N GLY A 46 2.59 -23.42 13.61
CA GLY A 46 3.28 -22.91 12.42
C GLY A 46 4.31 -21.83 12.71
N LEU A 47 4.74 -21.68 13.97
CA LEU A 47 5.80 -20.75 14.35
C LEU A 47 7.17 -21.39 14.10
N ASP A 48 8.06 -20.63 13.47
CA ASP A 48 9.43 -21.09 13.17
C ASP A 48 10.25 -21.30 14.43
N SER A 49 10.01 -20.50 15.50
CA SER A 49 10.67 -20.68 16.79
C SER A 49 10.55 -22.11 17.35
N GLY A 50 9.39 -22.75 17.09
CA GLY A 50 9.21 -24.16 17.46
C GLY A 50 10.14 -25.08 16.66
N TRP A 51 10.29 -24.87 15.36
CA TRP A 51 11.18 -25.64 14.50
C TRP A 51 12.66 -25.37 14.77
N ASP A 52 13.02 -24.09 15.03
CA ASP A 52 14.37 -23.70 15.40
C ASP A 52 14.80 -24.42 16.68
N GLY A 53 13.94 -24.40 17.72
CA GLY A 53 14.20 -25.10 18.98
C GLY A 53 14.25 -26.63 18.83
N LEU A 54 13.38 -27.24 18.01
CA LEU A 54 13.44 -28.68 17.72
C LEU A 54 14.73 -29.07 16.99
N SER A 55 15.23 -28.23 16.09
CA SER A 55 16.50 -28.42 15.39
C SER A 55 17.67 -28.35 16.37
N GLU A 56 17.63 -27.42 17.33
CA GLU A 56 18.63 -27.32 18.39
C GLU A 56 18.63 -28.57 19.26
N LEU A 57 17.47 -29.12 19.64
CA LEU A 57 17.41 -30.38 20.38
C LEU A 57 18.03 -31.57 19.61
N GLN A 58 17.90 -31.58 18.27
CA GLN A 58 18.56 -32.58 17.41
C GLN A 58 20.09 -32.42 17.45
N ARG A 59 20.61 -31.17 17.35
CA ARG A 59 22.05 -30.91 17.48
C ARG A 59 22.59 -31.33 18.84
N LEU A 60 21.84 -31.10 19.92
CA LEU A 60 22.22 -31.58 21.27
C LEU A 60 22.26 -33.11 21.34
N ALA A 61 21.35 -33.80 20.65
CA ALA A 61 21.40 -35.26 20.57
C ALA A 61 22.65 -35.75 19.83
N ASP A 62 23.03 -35.10 18.73
CA ASP A 62 24.24 -35.41 17.97
C ASP A 62 25.52 -35.20 18.86
N LEU A 63 25.59 -34.07 19.56
CA LEU A 63 26.69 -33.81 20.51
C LEU A 63 26.77 -34.83 21.66
N ALA A 64 25.63 -35.34 22.10
CA ALA A 64 25.60 -36.41 23.10
C ALA A 64 26.06 -37.74 22.51
N ASP A 65 25.68 -38.09 21.27
CA ASP A 65 26.15 -39.29 20.57
C ASP A 65 27.67 -39.24 20.31
N GLU A 66 28.21 -38.06 20.05
CA GLU A 66 29.65 -37.82 19.94
C GLU A 66 30.39 -37.90 21.29
N GLY A 67 29.66 -37.87 22.41
CA GLY A 67 30.20 -37.94 23.74
C GLY A 67 30.73 -36.62 24.30
N ALA A 68 30.36 -35.49 23.67
CA ALA A 68 30.71 -34.15 24.14
C ALA A 68 29.95 -33.77 25.42
N ILE A 69 28.72 -34.23 25.56
CA ILE A 69 27.83 -33.99 26.69
C ILE A 69 27.05 -35.27 27.07
N THR A 70 26.30 -35.18 28.19
CA THR A 70 25.22 -36.14 28.51
C THR A 70 23.90 -35.40 28.37
N LEU A 71 22.97 -35.89 27.52
CA LEU A 71 21.64 -35.29 27.31
C LEU A 71 20.59 -36.10 28.08
N GLU A 72 19.79 -35.41 28.88
CA GLU A 72 18.68 -36.00 29.62
C GLU A 72 17.42 -35.14 29.48
N TYR A 73 16.26 -35.77 29.35
CA TYR A 73 14.96 -35.09 29.40
C TYR A 73 14.33 -35.28 30.77
N VAL A 74 13.95 -34.19 31.43
CA VAL A 74 13.63 -34.17 32.87
C VAL A 74 12.32 -33.43 33.16
N GLY A 75 11.70 -33.78 34.30
CA GLY A 75 10.44 -33.18 34.72
C GLY A 75 9.21 -33.78 34.06
N ASP A 76 8.05 -33.26 34.43
CA ASP A 76 6.77 -33.72 33.91
C ASP A 76 6.37 -32.87 32.70
N ARG A 77 5.79 -33.53 31.69
CA ARG A 77 5.23 -32.83 30.52
C ARG A 77 3.91 -32.13 30.89
N PRO A 78 3.79 -30.80 30.75
CA PRO A 78 2.54 -30.09 31.01
C PRO A 78 1.38 -30.65 30.20
N ASN A 79 0.22 -30.92 30.84
CA ASN A 79 -0.94 -31.44 30.13
C ASN A 79 -1.62 -30.34 29.29
N ALA A 80 -2.54 -30.75 28.35
CA ALA A 80 -3.19 -29.83 27.41
C ALA A 80 -4.06 -28.75 28.10
N ILE A 81 -4.54 -29.01 29.32
CA ILE A 81 -5.35 -28.10 30.11
C ILE A 81 -4.46 -27.04 30.79
N GLU A 82 -3.31 -27.46 31.28
CA GLU A 82 -2.29 -26.58 31.85
C GLU A 82 -1.70 -25.66 30.77
N ARG A 83 -1.44 -26.15 29.57
CA ARG A 83 -0.99 -25.35 28.41
C ARG A 83 -2.01 -24.31 27.94
N GLY A 84 -3.31 -24.62 27.96
CA GLY A 84 -4.37 -23.71 27.51
C GLY A 84 -4.73 -22.60 28.51
N HIS A 85 -4.27 -22.71 29.75
CA HIS A 85 -4.50 -21.74 30.83
C HIS A 85 -3.22 -21.14 31.41
N ALA A 86 -2.04 -21.73 31.12
CA ALA A 86 -0.75 -21.16 31.54
C ALA A 86 -0.47 -19.89 30.73
N SER A 87 -0.29 -18.77 31.43
CA SER A 87 0.40 -17.63 30.84
C SER A 87 1.87 -18.02 30.57
N GLU A 88 2.53 -17.39 29.60
CA GLU A 88 3.95 -17.63 29.28
C GLU A 88 4.83 -17.71 30.55
N GLY A 89 4.57 -16.90 31.56
CA GLY A 89 5.29 -16.89 32.83
C GLY A 89 5.12 -18.11 33.73
N GLU A 90 4.11 -18.97 33.51
CA GLU A 90 3.94 -20.19 34.31
C GLU A 90 4.84 -21.33 33.83
N ILE A 91 5.09 -21.44 32.52
CA ILE A 91 6.04 -22.41 31.94
C ILE A 91 7.46 -22.06 32.39
N ASP A 92 7.82 -20.78 32.27
CA ASP A 92 9.12 -20.27 32.75
C ASP A 92 9.36 -20.57 34.25
N ALA A 93 8.30 -20.46 35.06
CA ALA A 93 8.39 -20.79 36.47
C ALA A 93 8.67 -22.28 36.70
N LEU A 94 8.03 -23.17 35.95
CA LEU A 94 8.27 -24.61 36.00
C LEU A 94 9.71 -24.98 35.66
N ILE A 95 10.28 -24.34 34.63
CA ILE A 95 11.66 -24.58 34.18
C ILE A 95 12.64 -24.12 35.27
N ARG A 96 12.45 -22.94 35.85
CA ARG A 96 13.28 -22.44 36.94
C ARG A 96 13.19 -23.28 38.20
N ASP A 97 11.99 -23.71 38.61
CA ASP A 97 11.78 -24.54 39.77
C ASP A 97 12.48 -25.91 39.60
N LEU A 98 12.46 -26.46 38.35
CA LEU A 98 13.20 -27.68 38.03
C LEU A 98 14.73 -27.49 38.14
N ALA A 99 15.26 -26.33 37.67
CA ALA A 99 16.68 -26.01 37.82
C ALA A 99 17.08 -25.92 39.29
N GLU A 100 16.21 -25.35 40.15
CA GLU A 100 16.42 -25.30 41.61
C GLU A 100 16.43 -26.71 42.24
N GLU A 101 15.44 -27.56 41.89
CA GLU A 101 15.35 -28.94 42.39
C GLU A 101 16.57 -29.79 42.04
N LEU A 102 17.09 -29.61 40.82
CA LEU A 102 18.29 -30.34 40.36
C LEU A 102 19.61 -29.73 40.86
N GLY A 103 19.56 -28.53 41.45
CA GLY A 103 20.76 -27.77 41.81
C GLY A 103 21.64 -27.51 40.60
N ALA A 104 21.01 -27.24 39.46
CA ALA A 104 21.65 -27.06 38.17
C ALA A 104 21.87 -25.57 37.88
N THR A 105 22.82 -25.28 36.99
CA THR A 105 22.96 -23.95 36.41
C THR A 105 21.81 -23.70 35.44
N PHE A 106 21.07 -22.62 35.64
CA PHE A 106 19.99 -22.18 34.74
C PHE A 106 20.59 -21.40 33.57
N LEU A 107 20.41 -21.87 32.34
CA LEU A 107 20.95 -21.29 31.13
C LEU A 107 19.79 -20.62 30.34
N THR A 108 19.90 -19.32 30.12
CA THR A 108 18.85 -18.55 29.41
C THR A 108 19.43 -17.42 28.58
N SER A 109 18.78 -17.08 27.47
CA SER A 109 19.04 -15.86 26.69
C SER A 109 18.08 -14.70 27.04
N ASP A 110 17.04 -14.96 27.83
CA ASP A 110 16.11 -13.92 28.30
C ASP A 110 16.65 -13.27 29.59
N ILE A 111 16.91 -11.95 29.51
CA ILE A 111 17.40 -11.15 30.62
C ILE A 111 16.41 -11.12 31.81
N VAL A 112 15.09 -11.14 31.54
CA VAL A 112 14.07 -11.14 32.60
C VAL A 112 14.12 -12.47 33.37
N GLN A 113 14.23 -13.59 32.65
CA GLN A 113 14.35 -14.91 33.25
C GLN A 113 15.65 -15.03 34.07
N ALA A 114 16.76 -14.49 33.54
CA ALA A 114 18.02 -14.45 34.24
C ALA A 114 17.93 -13.68 35.59
N GLU A 115 17.36 -12.48 35.56
CA GLU A 115 17.18 -11.63 36.75
C GLU A 115 16.26 -12.29 37.80
N VAL A 116 15.15 -12.91 37.36
CA VAL A 116 14.22 -13.61 38.25
C VAL A 116 14.90 -14.82 38.89
N ALA A 117 15.65 -15.62 38.13
CA ALA A 117 16.39 -16.78 38.63
C ALA A 117 17.46 -16.38 39.63
N GLN A 118 18.24 -15.32 39.35
CA GLN A 118 19.22 -14.76 40.28
C GLN A 118 18.56 -14.25 41.57
N ALA A 119 17.42 -13.57 41.46
CA ALA A 119 16.66 -13.10 42.63
C ALA A 119 16.16 -14.25 43.51
N LYS A 120 15.90 -15.43 42.92
CA LYS A 120 15.55 -16.66 43.63
C LYS A 120 16.79 -17.40 44.20
N GLY A 121 18.01 -16.99 43.82
CA GLY A 121 19.28 -17.57 44.30
C GLY A 121 19.80 -18.76 43.50
N LEU A 122 19.30 -18.94 42.26
CA LEU A 122 19.83 -19.93 41.33
C LEU A 122 21.20 -19.49 40.79
N GLU A 123 22.03 -20.47 40.44
CA GLU A 123 23.20 -20.23 39.59
C GLU A 123 22.72 -20.05 38.15
N VAL A 124 23.02 -18.88 37.55
CA VAL A 124 22.50 -18.50 36.25
C VAL A 124 23.63 -18.17 35.30
N GLU A 125 23.58 -18.74 34.11
CA GLU A 125 24.38 -18.34 32.96
C GLU A 125 23.47 -17.66 31.96
N HIS A 126 23.65 -16.34 31.77
CA HIS A 126 22.94 -15.56 30.80
C HIS A 126 23.76 -15.44 29.52
N VAL A 127 23.31 -16.06 28.47
CA VAL A 127 23.92 -15.99 27.14
C VAL A 127 23.34 -14.81 26.40
N SER A 128 24.00 -13.66 26.46
CA SER A 128 23.60 -12.50 25.64
C SER A 128 23.76 -12.85 24.17
N PRO A 129 22.90 -12.27 23.29
CA PRO A 129 23.14 -12.33 21.86
C PRO A 129 24.56 -11.83 21.56
N GLU A 130 25.45 -12.70 21.15
CA GLU A 130 26.74 -12.27 20.62
C GLU A 130 26.49 -11.66 19.26
N VAL A 131 26.71 -10.36 19.17
CA VAL A 131 26.68 -9.67 17.88
C VAL A 131 28.03 -9.97 17.23
N ARG A 132 28.01 -10.78 16.19
CA ARG A 132 29.17 -11.09 15.35
C ARG A 132 29.15 -10.21 14.11
N GLU A 133 30.32 -9.91 13.54
CA GLU A 133 30.41 -9.41 12.18
C GLU A 133 30.04 -10.59 11.26
N VAL A 134 28.77 -10.63 10.84
CA VAL A 134 28.28 -11.60 9.86
C VAL A 134 28.94 -11.26 8.51
N GLY A 135 29.49 -12.25 7.85
CA GLY A 135 30.08 -12.11 6.52
C GLY A 135 29.05 -11.70 5.46
N THR A 136 29.39 -11.91 4.21
CA THR A 136 28.48 -11.72 3.07
C THR A 136 27.49 -12.89 3.05
N LEU A 137 26.19 -12.60 3.01
CA LEU A 137 25.16 -13.63 2.82
C LEU A 137 25.23 -14.19 1.39
N THR A 138 24.95 -15.47 1.21
CA THR A 138 24.97 -16.12 -0.09
C THR A 138 24.01 -15.43 -1.10
N ILE A 139 22.88 -14.87 -0.64
CA ILE A 139 21.95 -14.16 -1.51
C ILE A 139 22.56 -12.88 -2.11
N GLU A 140 23.57 -12.29 -1.50
CA GLU A 140 24.26 -11.09 -2.02
C GLU A 140 25.04 -11.39 -3.31
N GLU A 141 25.42 -12.65 -3.58
CA GLU A 141 26.10 -13.05 -4.81
C GLU A 141 25.24 -12.88 -6.06
N PHE A 142 23.92 -12.85 -5.90
CA PHE A 142 22.98 -12.60 -7.01
C PHE A 142 22.83 -11.11 -7.37
N PHE A 143 23.42 -10.20 -6.58
CA PHE A 143 23.33 -8.76 -6.80
C PHE A 143 24.59 -8.20 -7.44
N ASP A 144 24.40 -7.44 -8.50
CA ASP A 144 25.38 -6.53 -9.08
C ASP A 144 24.91 -5.07 -8.95
N ASP A 145 25.69 -4.11 -9.45
CA ASP A 145 25.40 -2.67 -9.31
C ASP A 145 24.04 -2.27 -9.92
N GLY A 146 23.54 -3.00 -10.91
CA GLY A 146 22.26 -2.73 -11.58
C GLY A 146 21.09 -3.57 -11.06
N THR A 147 21.28 -4.42 -10.03
CA THR A 147 20.24 -5.32 -9.53
C THR A 147 19.45 -4.67 -8.41
N MET A 148 18.15 -4.43 -8.64
CA MET A 148 17.21 -3.89 -7.66
C MET A 148 16.57 -4.98 -6.79
N SER A 149 16.18 -6.10 -7.39
CA SER A 149 15.58 -7.21 -6.64
C SER A 149 15.94 -8.56 -7.25
N VAL A 150 16.03 -9.55 -6.36
CA VAL A 150 16.27 -10.96 -6.69
C VAL A 150 15.10 -11.78 -6.20
N HIS A 151 14.65 -12.72 -7.01
CA HIS A 151 13.52 -13.59 -6.76
C HIS A 151 13.93 -15.04 -6.90
N LEU A 152 13.99 -15.75 -5.79
CA LEU A 152 14.33 -17.16 -5.71
C LEU A 152 13.10 -17.96 -5.34
N ARG A 153 12.85 -19.07 -6.02
CA ARG A 153 11.74 -19.96 -5.72
C ARG A 153 12.14 -21.41 -5.98
N ALA A 154 11.73 -22.31 -5.10
CA ALA A 154 11.96 -23.75 -5.27
C ALA A 154 11.41 -24.26 -6.60
N GLY A 155 12.24 -24.98 -7.34
CA GLY A 155 11.91 -25.53 -8.66
C GLY A 155 11.87 -24.52 -9.81
N ALA A 156 12.27 -23.27 -9.58
CA ALA A 156 12.35 -22.23 -10.61
C ALA A 156 13.77 -21.69 -10.77
N VAL A 157 14.07 -21.20 -11.99
CA VAL A 157 15.32 -20.49 -12.25
C VAL A 157 15.30 -19.13 -11.56
N PRO A 158 16.37 -18.75 -10.81
CA PRO A 158 16.51 -17.45 -10.20
C PRO A 158 16.30 -16.30 -11.19
N LYS A 159 15.56 -15.28 -10.78
CA LYS A 159 15.28 -14.09 -11.60
C LYS A 159 15.60 -12.82 -10.84
N ALA A 160 15.95 -11.78 -11.57
CA ALA A 160 16.21 -10.47 -11.00
C ALA A 160 15.57 -9.35 -11.82
N LYS A 161 15.26 -8.25 -11.14
CA LYS A 161 15.00 -6.97 -11.80
C LYS A 161 16.30 -6.20 -11.87
N ARG A 162 16.76 -5.93 -13.09
CA ARG A 162 18.01 -5.24 -13.40
C ARG A 162 17.78 -4.09 -14.37
N GLY A 163 18.57 -3.04 -14.26
CA GLY A 163 18.55 -1.88 -15.15
C GLY A 163 18.62 -0.56 -14.39
N GLU A 164 18.43 0.53 -15.11
CA GLU A 164 18.32 1.86 -14.54
C GLU A 164 16.87 2.17 -14.16
N LEU A 165 16.66 3.17 -13.27
CA LEU A 165 15.32 3.62 -12.90
C LEU A 165 14.52 4.02 -14.16
N GLY A 166 13.36 3.40 -14.34
CA GLY A 166 12.51 3.61 -15.52
C GLY A 166 12.72 2.59 -16.67
N GLU A 167 13.84 1.86 -16.71
CA GLU A 167 14.13 0.83 -17.73
C GLU A 167 14.45 -0.55 -17.15
N MET A 168 13.75 -0.95 -16.09
CA MET A 168 13.98 -2.21 -15.39
C MET A 168 13.51 -3.41 -16.21
N ARG A 169 14.33 -4.47 -16.25
CA ARG A 169 14.01 -5.74 -16.90
C ARG A 169 13.95 -6.86 -15.88
N TYR A 170 13.00 -7.78 -16.04
CA TYR A 170 12.89 -8.98 -15.23
C TYR A 170 13.48 -10.16 -16.02
N GLU A 171 14.66 -10.62 -15.62
CA GLU A 171 15.44 -11.59 -16.40
C GLU A 171 15.95 -12.74 -15.53
N GLU A 172 16.28 -13.86 -16.17
CA GLU A 172 16.91 -15.02 -15.53
C GLU A 172 18.38 -14.72 -15.25
N ILE A 173 18.84 -15.05 -14.02
CA ILE A 173 20.19 -14.78 -13.54
C ILE A 173 21.01 -16.06 -13.24
N ALA A 174 20.43 -17.23 -13.52
CA ALA A 174 21.09 -18.52 -13.43
C ALA A 174 20.61 -19.44 -14.56
N ASP A 175 21.34 -20.53 -14.80
CA ASP A 175 21.02 -21.48 -15.86
C ASP A 175 20.12 -22.64 -15.37
N GLU A 176 20.13 -22.93 -14.08
CA GLU A 176 19.43 -24.07 -13.48
C GLU A 176 18.46 -23.62 -12.37
N PRO A 177 17.32 -24.33 -12.20
CA PRO A 177 16.42 -24.08 -11.08
C PRO A 177 17.08 -24.45 -9.75
N LEU A 178 16.76 -23.71 -8.70
CA LEU A 178 17.14 -24.03 -7.33
C LEU A 178 16.20 -25.10 -6.76
N ASP A 179 16.77 -26.05 -6.01
CA ASP A 179 15.96 -27.01 -5.27
C ASP A 179 15.48 -26.42 -3.92
N GLU A 180 14.56 -27.12 -3.28
CA GLU A 180 13.94 -26.69 -2.03
C GLU A 180 14.95 -26.63 -0.88
N GLU A 181 15.89 -27.58 -0.83
CA GLU A 181 16.92 -27.67 0.21
C GLU A 181 17.86 -26.45 0.18
N THR A 182 18.32 -26.09 -1.02
CA THR A 182 19.19 -24.90 -1.23
C THR A 182 18.49 -23.59 -0.79
N ILE A 183 17.22 -23.42 -1.16
CA ILE A 183 16.48 -22.20 -0.78
C ILE A 183 16.22 -22.18 0.73
N ASP A 184 15.97 -23.34 1.32
CA ASP A 184 15.80 -23.46 2.78
C ASP A 184 17.08 -23.12 3.54
N GLU A 185 18.25 -23.51 3.01
CA GLU A 185 19.55 -23.11 3.54
C GLU A 185 19.76 -21.61 3.46
N TYR A 186 19.45 -20.97 2.30
CA TYR A 186 19.53 -19.51 2.18
C TYR A 186 18.59 -18.78 3.15
N ALA A 187 17.37 -19.28 3.31
CA ALA A 187 16.41 -18.70 4.24
C ALA A 187 16.89 -18.77 5.69
N ARG A 188 17.53 -19.88 6.10
CA ARG A 188 18.13 -20.02 7.44
C ARG A 188 19.34 -19.08 7.61
N GLU A 189 20.26 -19.05 6.65
CA GLU A 189 21.41 -18.15 6.66
C GLU A 189 20.98 -16.67 6.82
N ILE A 190 19.95 -16.24 6.11
CA ILE A 190 19.41 -14.87 6.18
C ILE A 190 18.87 -14.56 7.58
N VAL A 191 18.07 -15.47 8.14
CA VAL A 191 17.45 -15.26 9.46
C VAL A 191 18.51 -15.28 10.56
N ASP A 192 19.45 -16.23 10.51
CA ASP A 192 20.53 -16.35 11.50
C ASP A 192 21.48 -15.15 11.40
N GLY A 193 21.84 -14.75 10.17
CA GLY A 193 22.66 -13.57 9.94
C GLY A 193 22.02 -12.28 10.49
N ALA A 194 20.70 -12.13 10.36
CA ALA A 194 20.01 -10.98 10.92
C ALA A 194 19.90 -11.00 12.44
N LYS A 195 19.80 -12.18 13.06
CA LYS A 195 19.79 -12.32 14.53
C LYS A 195 21.17 -12.07 15.15
N GLU A 196 22.23 -12.40 14.44
CA GLU A 196 23.61 -12.31 14.93
C GLU A 196 24.30 -10.98 14.61
N SER A 197 23.76 -10.19 13.70
CA SER A 197 24.37 -8.93 13.23
C SER A 197 23.78 -7.70 13.91
N HIS A 198 24.63 -6.68 14.14
CA HIS A 198 24.15 -5.33 14.48
C HIS A 198 23.35 -4.66 13.35
N ASP A 199 23.65 -5.06 12.11
CA ASP A 199 23.09 -4.45 10.90
C ASP A 199 21.87 -5.23 10.36
N GLY A 200 21.36 -6.19 11.18
CA GLY A 200 20.23 -7.04 10.84
C GLY A 200 19.15 -7.09 11.92
N PHE A 201 17.91 -7.23 11.52
CA PHE A 201 16.79 -7.51 12.42
C PHE A 201 15.60 -8.12 11.65
N ILE A 202 14.75 -8.82 12.38
CA ILE A 202 13.49 -9.37 11.83
C ILE A 202 12.39 -8.33 12.03
N GLU A 203 11.90 -7.79 10.93
CA GLU A 203 10.83 -6.78 10.93
C GLU A 203 9.44 -7.38 11.13
N LEU A 204 9.20 -8.54 10.51
CA LEU A 204 7.94 -9.28 10.60
C LEU A 204 8.24 -10.77 10.73
N SER A 205 7.57 -11.44 11.65
CA SER A 205 7.61 -12.90 11.79
C SER A 205 6.18 -13.39 12.05
N GLU A 206 5.56 -13.94 11.02
CA GLU A 206 4.22 -14.51 11.05
C GLU A 206 4.27 -15.93 10.48
N PRO A 207 3.30 -16.81 10.78
CA PRO A 207 3.27 -18.16 10.24
C PRO A 207 3.36 -18.18 8.70
N GLY A 208 4.48 -18.67 8.19
CA GLY A 208 4.76 -18.76 6.76
C GLY A 208 5.26 -17.47 6.10
N MET A 209 5.53 -16.39 6.85
CA MET A 209 6.07 -15.15 6.31
C MET A 209 7.06 -14.49 7.26
N LYS A 210 8.28 -14.24 6.78
CA LYS A 210 9.26 -13.40 7.49
C LYS A 210 9.70 -12.25 6.59
N ILE A 211 9.88 -11.08 7.17
CA ILE A 211 10.56 -9.94 6.54
C ILE A 211 11.77 -9.64 7.39
N VAL A 212 12.92 -9.71 6.75
CA VAL A 212 14.23 -9.50 7.37
C VAL A 212 14.86 -8.27 6.75
N GLN A 213 15.34 -7.36 7.59
CA GLN A 213 16.23 -6.29 7.18
C GLN A 213 17.65 -6.71 7.51
N PHE A 214 18.55 -6.69 6.54
CA PHE A 214 19.96 -7.00 6.71
C PHE A 214 20.80 -6.03 5.86
N ARG A 215 21.53 -5.14 6.52
CA ARG A 215 22.22 -4.02 5.84
C ARG A 215 21.24 -3.26 4.93
N ASP A 216 21.58 -3.13 3.65
CA ASP A 216 20.75 -2.44 2.65
C ASP A 216 19.68 -3.34 2.02
N TYR A 217 19.60 -4.62 2.45
CA TYR A 217 18.67 -5.58 1.87
C TYR A 217 17.42 -5.73 2.73
N ARG A 218 16.26 -5.63 2.09
CA ARG A 218 14.99 -6.10 2.64
C ARG A 218 14.65 -7.44 2.00
N ILE A 219 14.51 -8.47 2.81
CA ILE A 219 14.37 -9.83 2.36
C ILE A 219 13.05 -10.40 2.89
N ALA A 220 12.15 -10.76 1.98
CA ALA A 220 10.91 -11.43 2.28
C ALA A 220 11.06 -12.93 2.03
N ILE A 221 10.73 -13.75 3.04
CA ILE A 221 10.78 -15.21 2.98
C ILE A 221 9.35 -15.72 3.15
N GLY A 222 8.79 -16.30 2.09
CA GLY A 222 7.47 -16.91 2.08
C GLY A 222 7.55 -18.44 2.15
N ARG A 223 6.71 -19.06 2.99
CA ARG A 223 6.62 -20.52 3.16
C ARG A 223 5.15 -20.97 3.25
N PRO A 224 4.83 -22.24 3.00
CA PRO A 224 3.53 -22.78 3.35
C PRO A 224 3.20 -22.60 4.85
N PRO A 225 1.94 -22.29 5.24
CA PRO A 225 0.75 -22.24 4.40
C PRO A 225 0.49 -20.90 3.73
N PHE A 226 1.29 -19.85 3.98
CA PHE A 226 1.11 -18.53 3.41
C PHE A 226 1.36 -18.52 1.90
N SER A 227 2.41 -19.18 1.43
CA SER A 227 2.71 -19.41 0.00
C SER A 227 2.52 -20.88 -0.38
N ASP A 228 2.47 -21.20 -1.66
CA ASP A 228 2.37 -22.56 -2.18
C ASP A 228 3.73 -23.31 -2.21
N GLY A 229 4.81 -22.65 -1.88
CA GLY A 229 6.16 -23.18 -1.80
C GLY A 229 7.10 -22.15 -1.18
N ILE A 230 8.32 -22.56 -0.86
CA ILE A 230 9.32 -21.62 -0.34
C ILE A 230 9.80 -20.67 -1.42
N GLU A 231 9.79 -19.38 -1.10
CA GLU A 231 10.33 -18.32 -1.95
C GLU A 231 11.09 -17.28 -1.12
N ILE A 232 12.08 -16.66 -1.74
CA ILE A 232 12.85 -15.55 -1.17
C ILE A 232 12.82 -14.40 -2.18
N THR A 233 12.38 -13.23 -1.75
CA THR A 233 12.52 -12.00 -2.53
C THR A 233 13.35 -11.01 -1.74
N ALA A 234 14.55 -10.71 -2.26
CA ALA A 234 15.43 -9.70 -1.69
C ALA A 234 15.41 -8.43 -2.56
N VAL A 235 15.32 -7.29 -1.92
CA VAL A 235 15.29 -5.97 -2.58
C VAL A 235 16.39 -5.10 -1.99
N ARG A 236 17.11 -4.37 -2.84
CA ARG A 236 18.13 -3.41 -2.48
C ARG A 236 17.93 -2.11 -3.28
N PRO A 237 18.06 -0.92 -2.69
CA PRO A 237 18.09 0.32 -3.46
C PRO A 237 19.29 0.34 -4.43
N ILE A 238 19.08 0.74 -5.68
CA ILE A 238 20.15 0.78 -6.70
C ILE A 238 21.06 1.99 -6.52
N ALA A 239 20.55 3.11 -5.99
CA ALA A 239 21.31 4.34 -5.83
C ALA A 239 20.90 5.08 -4.56
N GLN A 240 21.90 5.64 -3.88
CA GLN A 240 21.68 6.73 -2.93
C GLN A 240 21.76 8.02 -3.74
N THR A 241 20.61 8.63 -4.03
CA THR A 241 20.50 9.94 -4.64
C THR A 241 20.41 11.00 -3.56
N ASP A 242 21.15 12.08 -3.71
CA ASP A 242 21.02 13.27 -2.86
C ASP A 242 19.97 14.21 -3.46
N ILE A 243 19.40 15.10 -2.65
CA ILE A 243 18.37 16.02 -3.13
C ILE A 243 18.90 16.96 -4.22
N GLU A 244 20.21 17.18 -4.27
CA GLU A 244 20.94 17.95 -5.28
C GLU A 244 20.92 17.34 -6.67
N ASP A 245 20.67 16.03 -6.76
CA ASP A 245 20.65 15.30 -8.04
C ASP A 245 19.34 15.50 -8.81
N TYR A 246 18.31 16.04 -8.13
CA TYR A 246 16.99 16.26 -8.73
C TYR A 246 16.85 17.65 -9.36
N GLU A 247 16.15 17.73 -10.48
CA GLU A 247 15.78 19.02 -11.07
C GLU A 247 14.89 19.82 -10.11
N ASN A 248 14.98 21.15 -10.15
CA ASN A 248 14.25 22.10 -9.26
C ASN A 248 14.54 21.92 -7.75
N ALA A 249 15.63 21.23 -7.41
CA ALA A 249 15.98 20.92 -6.03
C ALA A 249 16.23 22.18 -5.19
N ASP A 250 16.82 23.23 -5.75
CA ASP A 250 17.21 24.42 -4.98
C ASP A 250 16.01 25.16 -4.41
N GLU A 251 14.96 25.36 -5.19
CA GLU A 251 13.73 26.00 -4.75
C GLU A 251 12.98 25.15 -3.72
N LEU A 252 12.97 23.83 -3.93
CA LEU A 252 12.37 22.89 -2.99
C LEU A 252 13.14 22.84 -1.67
N LYS A 253 14.49 22.89 -1.69
CA LYS A 253 15.34 22.98 -0.50
C LYS A 253 15.05 24.23 0.32
N GLU A 254 14.99 25.40 -0.34
CA GLU A 254 14.63 26.66 0.33
C GLU A 254 13.26 26.54 0.98
N ARG A 255 12.28 25.98 0.26
CA ARG A 255 10.91 25.80 0.75
C ARG A 255 10.84 24.89 1.98
N LEU A 256 11.59 23.78 1.99
CA LEU A 256 11.63 22.84 3.12
C LEU A 256 12.28 23.45 4.37
N LEU A 257 13.29 24.32 4.21
CA LEU A 257 14.00 24.95 5.34
C LEU A 257 13.33 26.23 5.86
N GLU A 258 12.47 26.88 5.06
CA GLU A 258 11.79 28.12 5.46
C GLU A 258 10.93 27.94 6.73
N ARG A 259 10.23 26.82 6.83
CA ARG A 259 9.40 26.44 7.97
C ARG A 259 9.02 24.95 7.90
N GLN A 260 8.62 24.39 9.03
CA GLN A 260 8.01 23.04 9.04
C GLN A 260 6.76 23.03 8.15
N ARG A 261 6.74 22.12 7.19
CA ARG A 261 5.68 22.02 6.18
C ARG A 261 4.97 20.68 6.24
N GLY A 262 3.81 20.62 5.58
CA GLY A 262 3.15 19.38 5.22
C GLY A 262 3.39 19.08 3.75
N VAL A 263 4.13 18.03 3.46
CA VAL A 263 4.55 17.64 2.11
C VAL A 263 4.01 16.26 1.79
N LEU A 264 3.41 16.07 0.61
CA LEU A 264 3.15 14.74 0.06
C LEU A 264 4.09 14.46 -1.11
N ILE A 265 4.84 13.38 -0.99
CA ILE A 265 5.62 12.79 -2.09
C ILE A 265 4.75 11.73 -2.74
N SER A 266 4.46 11.88 -4.01
CA SER A 266 3.50 11.05 -4.74
C SER A 266 4.08 10.50 -6.04
N GLY A 267 3.49 9.44 -6.59
CA GLY A 267 3.90 8.81 -7.84
C GLY A 267 3.47 7.35 -7.91
N ALA A 268 3.67 6.72 -9.05
CA ALA A 268 3.35 5.31 -9.26
C ALA A 268 4.22 4.37 -8.39
N PRO A 269 3.84 3.11 -8.17
CA PRO A 269 4.71 2.12 -7.56
C PRO A 269 6.03 1.97 -8.33
N GLY A 270 7.16 2.03 -7.63
CA GLY A 270 8.50 1.96 -8.25
C GLY A 270 8.98 3.25 -8.92
N ALA A 271 8.28 4.37 -8.79
CA ALA A 271 8.67 5.66 -9.37
C ALA A 271 9.86 6.35 -8.67
N GLY A 272 10.39 5.81 -7.55
CA GLY A 272 11.50 6.42 -6.81
C GLY A 272 11.08 7.30 -5.60
N LYS A 273 9.81 7.23 -5.16
CA LYS A 273 9.29 8.05 -4.04
C LYS A 273 10.06 7.89 -2.73
N SER A 274 10.28 6.65 -2.29
CA SER A 274 11.01 6.38 -1.05
C SER A 274 12.47 6.80 -1.16
N THR A 275 13.09 6.67 -2.34
CA THR A 275 14.44 7.19 -2.62
C THR A 275 14.50 8.70 -2.47
N PHE A 276 13.52 9.41 -3.03
CA PHE A 276 13.40 10.85 -2.87
C PHE A 276 13.12 11.26 -1.40
N ALA A 277 12.23 10.52 -0.70
CA ALA A 277 11.96 10.75 0.72
C ALA A 277 13.22 10.59 1.59
N GLN A 278 14.07 9.61 1.29
CA GLN A 278 15.37 9.42 1.94
C GLN A 278 16.32 10.59 1.68
N ALA A 279 16.39 11.07 0.44
CA ALA A 279 17.20 12.24 0.08
C ALA A 279 16.73 13.50 0.84
N VAL A 280 15.42 13.73 0.92
CA VAL A 280 14.81 14.81 1.70
C VAL A 280 15.10 14.66 3.20
N ALA A 281 14.97 13.44 3.75
CA ALA A 281 15.24 13.17 5.17
C ALA A 281 16.69 13.51 5.54
N ARG A 282 17.65 13.04 4.74
CA ARG A 282 19.09 13.34 4.92
C ARG A 282 19.35 14.83 4.80
N PHE A 283 18.79 15.49 3.78
CA PHE A 283 18.96 16.92 3.57
C PHE A 283 18.48 17.73 4.78
N ILE A 284 17.29 17.44 5.30
CA ILE A 284 16.73 18.15 6.46
C ILE A 284 17.56 17.87 7.71
N SER A 285 17.99 16.62 7.93
CA SER A 285 18.84 16.23 9.06
C SER A 285 20.22 16.93 9.00
N ASN A 286 20.81 17.03 7.81
CA ASN A 286 22.09 17.74 7.59
C ASN A 286 21.99 19.27 7.80
N ASN A 287 20.77 19.81 7.87
CA ASN A 287 20.50 21.22 8.18
C ASN A 287 20.06 21.45 9.63
N ASP A 288 20.51 20.60 10.56
CA ASP A 288 20.33 20.70 12.02
C ASP A 288 18.87 20.54 12.50
N TYR A 289 17.99 19.89 11.74
CA TYR A 289 16.65 19.54 12.18
C TYR A 289 16.59 18.11 12.72
N ALA A 290 15.82 17.90 13.79
CA ALA A 290 15.55 16.59 14.34
C ALA A 290 14.54 15.84 13.44
N VAL A 291 15.02 14.87 12.67
CA VAL A 291 14.21 14.06 11.77
C VAL A 291 13.97 12.67 12.37
N LYS A 292 12.76 12.18 12.24
CA LYS A 292 12.35 10.80 12.57
C LYS A 292 11.54 10.21 11.43
N THR A 293 11.40 8.88 11.40
CA THR A 293 10.54 8.22 10.43
C THR A 293 9.43 7.42 11.11
N MET A 294 8.35 7.22 10.40
CA MET A 294 7.26 6.30 10.71
C MET A 294 7.06 5.41 9.48
N GLU A 295 7.27 4.12 9.64
CA GLU A 295 7.34 3.18 8.53
C GLU A 295 6.68 1.85 8.87
N LYS A 296 6.12 1.20 7.87
CA LYS A 296 5.60 -0.17 7.97
C LYS A 296 5.73 -0.91 6.64
N PRO A 297 6.77 -1.73 6.48
CA PRO A 297 7.93 -1.97 7.35
C PRO A 297 8.97 -0.82 7.26
N ARG A 298 9.97 -0.85 8.17
CA ARG A 298 11.11 0.09 8.12
C ARG A 298 12.03 -0.30 6.97
N ASP A 299 12.09 0.52 5.94
CA ASP A 299 12.88 0.26 4.73
C ASP A 299 13.56 1.50 4.13
N LEU A 300 13.38 2.66 4.75
CA LEU A 300 14.11 3.85 4.33
C LEU A 300 15.60 3.73 4.69
N GLN A 301 16.46 4.00 3.73
CA GLN A 301 17.91 4.01 3.92
C GLN A 301 18.35 5.38 4.42
N VAL A 302 18.38 5.55 5.73
CA VAL A 302 18.76 6.79 6.41
C VAL A 302 19.91 6.53 7.39
N GLY A 303 20.68 7.59 7.71
CA GLY A 303 21.80 7.47 8.62
C GLY A 303 21.38 7.24 10.08
N PRO A 304 22.34 6.84 10.96
CA PRO A 304 22.05 6.49 12.36
C PRO A 304 21.54 7.68 13.19
N GLU A 305 21.67 8.91 12.70
CA GLU A 305 21.12 10.14 13.30
C GLU A 305 19.59 10.22 13.17
N ILE A 306 18.99 9.49 12.22
CA ILE A 306 17.56 9.45 11.99
C ILE A 306 16.99 8.16 12.57
N THR A 307 16.28 8.25 13.69
CA THR A 307 15.64 7.08 14.29
C THR A 307 14.40 6.69 13.49
N GLN A 308 14.32 5.42 13.11
CA GLN A 308 13.19 4.83 12.40
C GLN A 308 12.24 4.15 13.38
N TYR A 309 10.96 4.48 13.30
CA TYR A 309 9.90 3.92 14.14
C TYR A 309 8.91 3.13 13.29
N THR A 310 8.49 1.98 13.80
CA THR A 310 7.36 1.21 13.27
C THR A 310 6.16 1.33 14.21
N GLU A 311 5.13 0.53 14.01
CA GLU A 311 3.93 0.51 14.84
C GLU A 311 4.24 0.15 16.30
N LEU A 312 3.82 1.00 17.22
CA LEU A 312 3.87 0.69 18.65
C LEU A 312 2.63 -0.14 19.03
N ALA A 313 2.86 -1.37 19.46
CA ALA A 313 1.79 -2.32 19.78
C ALA A 313 0.77 -2.51 18.62
N GLY A 314 1.27 -2.52 17.38
CA GLY A 314 0.47 -2.76 16.17
C GLY A 314 -0.35 -1.56 15.67
N GLU A 315 -0.13 -0.35 16.21
CA GLU A 315 -0.90 0.86 15.88
C GLU A 315 0.03 2.05 15.61
N MET A 316 -0.08 2.68 14.44
CA MET A 316 0.69 3.88 14.08
C MET A 316 0.26 5.12 14.88
N GLU A 317 -0.99 5.19 15.31
CA GLU A 317 -1.49 6.27 16.19
C GLU A 317 -0.68 6.35 17.50
N LYS A 318 -0.39 5.20 18.11
CA LYS A 318 0.45 5.14 19.34
C LYS A 318 1.90 5.57 19.07
N THR A 319 2.41 5.26 17.89
CA THR A 319 3.74 5.72 17.47
C THR A 319 3.76 7.23 17.32
N ALA A 320 2.72 7.82 16.72
CA ALA A 320 2.57 9.27 16.59
C ALA A 320 2.51 9.95 17.96
N ASP A 321 1.74 9.42 18.91
CA ASP A 321 1.66 9.92 20.29
C ASP A 321 3.04 9.92 20.96
N ALA A 322 3.81 8.84 20.80
CA ALA A 322 5.17 8.74 21.31
C ALA A 322 6.09 9.78 20.64
N LEU A 323 6.00 9.97 19.33
CA LEU A 323 6.79 10.94 18.58
C LEU A 323 6.48 12.38 18.99
N LEU A 324 5.24 12.74 19.25
CA LEU A 324 4.88 14.06 19.77
C LEU A 324 5.55 14.37 21.11
N MET A 325 5.82 13.34 21.94
CA MET A 325 6.58 13.50 23.18
C MET A 325 8.08 13.70 22.94
N VAL A 326 8.63 13.10 21.88
CA VAL A 326 10.07 13.24 21.50
C VAL A 326 10.34 14.55 20.76
N ARG A 327 9.29 15.20 20.25
CA ARG A 327 9.31 16.51 19.57
C ARG A 327 10.27 16.57 18.38
N PRO A 328 10.10 15.77 17.33
CA PRO A 328 10.84 15.93 16.10
C PRO A 328 10.45 17.23 15.40
N ASP A 329 11.38 17.82 14.67
CA ASP A 329 11.08 18.94 13.78
C ASP A 329 10.35 18.45 12.53
N TYR A 330 10.77 17.29 12.01
CA TYR A 330 10.17 16.64 10.86
C TYR A 330 9.98 15.14 11.11
N THR A 331 8.88 14.61 10.58
CA THR A 331 8.62 13.17 10.51
C THR A 331 8.33 12.76 9.07
N ILE A 332 9.08 11.77 8.58
CA ILE A 332 8.82 11.11 7.30
C ILE A 332 7.84 9.96 7.59
N TYR A 333 6.64 10.01 7.02
CA TYR A 333 5.68 8.92 7.12
C TYR A 333 5.64 8.19 5.78
N ASP A 334 6.36 7.08 5.70
CA ASP A 334 6.36 6.28 4.48
C ASP A 334 5.09 5.44 4.37
N GLU A 335 4.58 5.33 3.15
CA GLU A 335 3.40 4.53 2.80
C GLU A 335 2.08 4.92 3.51
N VAL A 336 1.70 6.20 3.46
CA VAL A 336 0.37 6.67 3.89
C VAL A 336 -0.72 6.12 2.94
N ARG A 337 -1.49 5.12 3.37
CA ARG A 337 -2.42 4.37 2.51
C ARG A 337 -3.87 4.42 2.97
N LYS A 338 -4.12 4.17 4.26
CA LYS A 338 -5.45 4.02 4.85
C LYS A 338 -5.97 5.36 5.39
N THR A 339 -7.24 5.41 5.72
CA THR A 339 -7.86 6.60 6.32
C THR A 339 -7.19 6.98 7.62
N ASP A 340 -6.93 6.01 8.49
CA ASP A 340 -6.28 6.21 9.78
C ASP A 340 -4.87 6.81 9.62
N ASP A 341 -4.10 6.40 8.58
CA ASP A 341 -2.78 6.96 8.30
C ASP A 341 -2.87 8.46 7.95
N PHE A 342 -3.89 8.87 7.17
CA PHE A 342 -4.12 10.29 6.85
C PHE A 342 -4.58 11.10 8.04
N GLU A 343 -5.35 10.52 8.97
CA GLU A 343 -5.74 11.15 10.22
C GLU A 343 -4.52 11.37 11.12
N VAL A 344 -3.68 10.34 11.29
CA VAL A 344 -2.41 10.43 12.03
C VAL A 344 -1.49 11.50 11.43
N PHE A 345 -1.34 11.52 10.10
CA PHE A 345 -0.54 12.52 9.40
C PHE A 345 -1.07 13.94 9.67
N ALA A 346 -2.38 14.14 9.59
CA ALA A 346 -3.01 15.43 9.83
C ALA A 346 -2.86 15.89 11.29
N ASP A 347 -3.06 15.01 12.25
CA ASP A 347 -2.97 15.33 13.69
C ASP A 347 -1.55 15.73 14.08
N MET A 348 -0.54 14.99 13.65
CA MET A 348 0.87 15.35 13.87
C MET A 348 1.21 16.69 13.22
N ARG A 349 0.75 16.92 11.98
CA ARG A 349 0.98 18.18 11.27
C ARG A 349 0.33 19.37 12.01
N LEU A 350 -0.90 19.20 12.47
CA LEU A 350 -1.63 20.24 13.23
C LEU A 350 -1.05 20.45 14.63
N ALA A 351 -0.39 19.46 15.20
CA ALA A 351 0.39 19.60 16.43
C ALA A 351 1.71 20.40 16.23
N GLY A 352 2.07 20.72 14.97
CA GLY A 352 3.21 21.58 14.64
C GLY A 352 4.44 20.85 14.10
N VAL A 353 4.40 19.54 13.94
CA VAL A 353 5.49 18.76 13.34
C VAL A 353 5.49 18.98 11.83
N GLY A 354 6.67 19.16 11.22
CA GLY A 354 6.81 19.07 9.77
C GLY A 354 6.55 17.63 9.33
N MET A 355 5.54 17.42 8.47
CA MET A 355 5.16 16.08 8.02
C MET A 355 5.47 15.89 6.55
N ILE A 356 6.15 14.80 6.23
CA ILE A 356 6.44 14.40 4.84
C ILE A 356 5.86 13.00 4.65
N GLY A 357 4.76 12.90 3.90
CA GLY A 357 4.07 11.64 3.65
C GLY A 357 4.36 11.10 2.25
N VAL A 358 4.58 9.79 2.15
CA VAL A 358 4.71 9.11 0.86
C VAL A 358 3.40 8.42 0.51
N VAL A 359 2.84 8.77 -0.64
CA VAL A 359 1.55 8.26 -1.12
C VAL A 359 1.67 7.70 -2.54
N HIS A 360 0.82 6.73 -2.87
CA HIS A 360 0.69 6.27 -4.25
C HIS A 360 -0.33 7.13 -4.99
N ALA A 361 0.06 7.67 -6.13
CA ALA A 361 -0.82 8.43 -7.02
C ALA A 361 -0.38 8.21 -8.48
N THR A 362 -1.32 8.26 -9.42
CA THR A 362 -1.05 8.14 -10.85
C THR A 362 -0.95 9.48 -11.55
N ARG A 363 -1.47 10.54 -10.93
CA ARG A 363 -1.36 11.93 -11.37
C ARG A 363 -1.02 12.81 -10.17
N PRO A 364 -0.36 13.95 -10.37
CA PRO A 364 0.03 14.84 -9.27
C PRO A 364 -1.15 15.26 -8.37
N ILE A 365 -2.30 15.60 -8.98
CA ILE A 365 -3.51 16.03 -8.27
C ILE A 365 -4.15 14.92 -7.41
N ASP A 366 -3.99 13.66 -7.79
CA ASP A 366 -4.60 12.52 -7.09
C ASP A 366 -4.09 12.40 -5.64
N ALA A 367 -2.87 12.88 -5.36
CA ALA A 367 -2.33 12.94 -4.00
C ALA A 367 -3.21 13.78 -3.06
N LEU A 368 -3.67 14.95 -3.52
CA LEU A 368 -4.58 15.81 -2.76
C LEU A 368 -5.99 15.21 -2.66
N GLN A 369 -6.46 14.55 -3.71
CA GLN A 369 -7.76 13.90 -3.69
C GLN A 369 -7.85 12.80 -2.63
N ARG A 370 -6.73 12.18 -2.24
CA ARG A 370 -6.69 11.23 -1.12
C ARG A 370 -7.01 11.85 0.23
N LEU A 371 -6.78 13.14 0.41
CA LEU A 371 -7.17 13.88 1.63
C LEU A 371 -8.64 14.26 1.65
N VAL A 372 -9.26 14.37 0.46
CA VAL A 372 -10.68 14.71 0.34
C VAL A 372 -11.55 13.63 1.01
N GLY A 373 -12.43 14.06 1.89
CA GLY A 373 -13.30 13.15 2.67
C GLY A 373 -12.64 12.49 3.89
N ARG A 374 -11.32 12.68 4.08
CA ARG A 374 -10.57 12.23 5.27
C ARG A 374 -10.16 13.41 6.16
N VAL A 375 -9.84 14.51 5.53
CA VAL A 375 -9.53 15.78 6.21
C VAL A 375 -10.57 16.81 5.77
N GLU A 376 -11.02 17.66 6.70
CA GLU A 376 -11.93 18.75 6.35
C GLU A 376 -11.31 19.64 5.26
N LEU A 377 -12.08 19.94 4.22
CA LEU A 377 -11.56 20.62 3.02
C LEU A 377 -10.78 21.89 3.34
N GLY A 378 -11.30 22.72 4.26
CA GLY A 378 -10.64 23.96 4.69
C GLY A 378 -9.32 23.76 5.43
N MET A 379 -9.07 22.57 5.95
CA MET A 379 -7.85 22.21 6.67
C MET A 379 -6.77 21.62 5.76
N ILE A 380 -7.12 21.15 4.56
CA ILE A 380 -6.15 20.49 3.66
C ILE A 380 -4.88 21.34 3.46
N PRO A 381 -4.93 22.66 3.14
CA PRO A 381 -3.71 23.45 2.95
C PRO A 381 -2.89 23.72 4.23
N GLN A 382 -3.48 23.45 5.42
CA GLN A 382 -2.74 23.50 6.68
C GLN A 382 -2.04 22.17 6.96
N VAL A 383 -2.62 21.06 6.49
CA VAL A 383 -2.07 19.72 6.59
C VAL A 383 -1.03 19.47 5.50
N VAL A 384 -1.35 19.83 4.26
CA VAL A 384 -0.47 19.67 3.09
C VAL A 384 -0.43 20.97 2.29
N ASP A 385 0.70 21.65 2.30
CA ASP A 385 0.94 22.87 1.54
C ASP A 385 1.83 22.64 0.31
N THR A 386 2.38 21.44 0.16
CA THR A 386 3.29 21.08 -0.94
C THR A 386 3.03 19.64 -1.39
N VAL A 387 2.94 19.43 -2.69
CA VAL A 387 2.89 18.09 -3.29
C VAL A 387 4.03 17.96 -4.28
N VAL A 388 4.83 16.90 -4.15
CA VAL A 388 5.92 16.56 -5.07
C VAL A 388 5.53 15.27 -5.79
N TYR A 389 5.46 15.32 -7.10
CA TYR A 389 5.16 14.14 -7.93
C TYR A 389 6.43 13.61 -8.57
N ILE A 390 6.70 12.34 -8.29
CA ILE A 390 7.88 11.62 -8.79
C ILE A 390 7.46 10.70 -9.93
N GLU A 391 8.16 10.82 -11.04
CA GLU A 391 7.99 9.96 -12.22
C GLU A 391 9.36 9.54 -12.76
N ALA A 392 9.53 8.25 -13.00
CA ALA A 392 10.78 7.66 -13.51
C ALA A 392 12.07 8.05 -12.73
N GLY A 393 11.94 8.28 -11.43
CA GLY A 393 13.07 8.66 -10.56
C GLY A 393 13.32 10.15 -10.42
N GLU A 394 12.60 10.99 -11.17
CA GLU A 394 12.80 12.44 -11.21
C GLU A 394 11.61 13.21 -10.61
N VAL A 395 11.83 14.42 -10.15
CA VAL A 395 10.77 15.36 -9.74
C VAL A 395 10.09 15.90 -10.99
N ASN A 396 8.90 15.40 -11.29
CA ASN A 396 8.14 15.80 -12.48
C ASN A 396 7.34 17.08 -12.23
N THR A 397 6.65 17.18 -11.09
CA THR A 397 5.77 18.32 -10.78
C THR A 397 5.82 18.63 -9.29
N VAL A 398 5.85 19.91 -8.95
CA VAL A 398 5.70 20.40 -7.57
C VAL A 398 4.51 21.33 -7.51
N TYR A 399 3.55 21.05 -6.62
CA TYR A 399 2.41 21.92 -6.38
C TYR A 399 2.53 22.67 -5.06
N ASP A 400 2.20 23.97 -5.11
CA ASP A 400 1.89 24.80 -3.96
C ASP A 400 0.38 24.81 -3.73
N VAL A 401 -0.05 24.53 -2.49
CA VAL A 401 -1.44 24.36 -2.13
C VAL A 401 -1.84 25.43 -1.12
N ARG A 402 -2.78 26.30 -1.50
CA ARG A 402 -3.22 27.44 -0.66
C ARG A 402 -4.73 27.55 -0.62
N THR A 403 -5.22 28.22 0.43
CA THR A 403 -6.63 28.62 0.51
C THR A 403 -6.76 30.05 0.01
N GLU A 404 -7.67 30.28 -0.93
CA GLU A 404 -8.09 31.59 -1.38
C GLU A 404 -9.60 31.75 -1.19
N VAL A 405 -10.04 32.99 -0.93
CA VAL A 405 -11.48 33.32 -0.91
C VAL A 405 -11.80 34.07 -2.19
N LYS A 406 -12.41 33.37 -3.11
CA LYS A 406 -12.77 33.90 -4.43
C LYS A 406 -14.03 33.23 -4.99
N VAL A 407 -14.53 33.74 -6.08
CA VAL A 407 -15.52 33.01 -6.90
C VAL A 407 -14.78 31.88 -7.60
N PRO A 408 -15.18 30.61 -7.39
CA PRO A 408 -14.56 29.46 -8.06
C PRO A 408 -14.65 29.57 -9.58
N ALA A 409 -13.68 28.95 -10.27
CA ALA A 409 -13.72 28.84 -11.72
C ALA A 409 -15.02 28.16 -12.17
N GLY A 410 -15.66 28.74 -13.19
CA GLY A 410 -16.96 28.28 -13.72
C GLY A 410 -18.20 28.85 -13.01
N LEU A 411 -18.05 29.66 -11.96
CA LEU A 411 -19.12 30.39 -11.30
C LEU A 411 -18.97 31.90 -11.56
N THR A 412 -20.06 32.64 -11.77
CA THR A 412 -20.03 34.04 -12.24
C THR A 412 -20.62 35.08 -11.30
N GLU A 413 -21.25 34.66 -10.19
CA GLU A 413 -21.88 35.57 -9.26
C GLU A 413 -20.93 35.98 -8.12
N GLU A 414 -20.76 37.30 -7.87
CA GLU A 414 -19.89 37.82 -6.79
C GLU A 414 -20.32 37.36 -5.39
N ASP A 415 -21.61 37.08 -5.18
CA ASP A 415 -22.14 36.57 -3.91
C ASP A 415 -21.77 35.11 -3.62
N LEU A 416 -21.15 34.40 -4.56
CA LEU A 416 -20.70 33.01 -4.47
C LEU A 416 -19.24 32.87 -4.04
N ALA A 417 -18.58 33.96 -3.63
CA ALA A 417 -17.21 33.88 -3.11
C ALA A 417 -17.15 32.93 -1.90
N ARG A 418 -16.25 31.99 -1.96
CA ARG A 418 -16.07 30.94 -0.94
C ARG A 418 -14.62 30.55 -0.79
N PRO A 419 -14.21 29.86 0.29
CA PRO A 419 -12.88 29.27 0.38
C PRO A 419 -12.71 28.24 -0.75
N VAL A 420 -11.64 28.43 -1.53
CA VAL A 420 -11.21 27.56 -2.62
C VAL A 420 -9.80 27.12 -2.29
N ILE A 421 -9.49 25.84 -2.43
CA ILE A 421 -8.12 25.37 -2.44
C ILE A 421 -7.59 25.57 -3.85
N GLN A 422 -6.62 26.45 -3.97
CA GLN A 422 -5.89 26.67 -5.21
C GLN A 422 -4.65 25.83 -5.21
N VAL A 423 -4.47 25.06 -6.27
CA VAL A 423 -3.29 24.24 -6.55
C VAL A 423 -2.55 24.89 -7.68
N THR A 424 -1.34 25.35 -7.39
CA THR A 424 -0.52 26.14 -8.29
C THR A 424 0.74 25.36 -8.62
N ASP A 425 1.10 25.28 -9.88
CA ASP A 425 2.40 24.75 -10.28
C ASP A 425 3.52 25.64 -9.73
N PHE A 426 4.47 25.01 -9.06
CA PHE A 426 5.49 25.72 -8.30
C PHE A 426 6.53 26.42 -9.20
N GLU A 427 6.84 25.82 -10.35
CA GLU A 427 7.81 26.34 -11.30
C GLU A 427 7.24 27.52 -12.10
N THR A 428 6.03 27.37 -12.63
CA THR A 428 5.41 28.40 -13.48
C THR A 428 4.69 29.47 -12.68
N GLY A 429 4.25 29.15 -11.46
CA GLY A 429 3.40 30.01 -10.63
C GLY A 429 1.97 30.13 -11.17
N GLU A 430 1.57 29.32 -12.16
CA GLU A 430 0.24 29.32 -12.72
C GLU A 430 -0.68 28.35 -11.97
N PRO A 431 -1.94 28.70 -11.72
CA PRO A 431 -2.89 27.81 -11.07
C PRO A 431 -3.38 26.73 -12.03
N ASP A 432 -3.18 25.45 -11.65
CA ASP A 432 -3.57 24.27 -12.42
C ASP A 432 -4.95 23.76 -12.05
N TYR A 433 -5.30 23.79 -10.75
CA TYR A 433 -6.55 23.27 -10.25
C TYR A 433 -7.17 24.14 -9.17
N GLU A 434 -8.49 24.06 -9.07
CA GLU A 434 -9.27 24.53 -7.94
C GLU A 434 -10.07 23.39 -7.30
N ILE A 435 -10.03 23.29 -5.96
CA ILE A 435 -10.85 22.34 -5.21
C ILE A 435 -11.78 23.11 -4.28
N TYR A 436 -13.07 22.89 -4.39
CA TYR A 436 -14.07 23.57 -3.58
C TYR A 436 -15.31 22.70 -3.36
N THR A 437 -16.18 23.11 -2.44
CA THR A 437 -17.43 22.42 -2.19
C THR A 437 -18.55 23.06 -3.03
N PHE A 438 -19.22 22.24 -3.82
CA PHE A 438 -20.44 22.60 -4.54
C PHE A 438 -21.55 21.61 -4.19
N ASN A 439 -22.71 22.07 -3.76
CA ASN A 439 -23.85 21.24 -3.35
C ASN A 439 -23.51 20.05 -2.43
N ARG A 440 -22.64 20.27 -1.43
CA ARG A 440 -22.11 19.25 -0.48
C ARG A 440 -21.14 18.23 -1.09
N GLN A 441 -20.77 18.37 -2.34
CA GLN A 441 -19.73 17.56 -2.98
C GLN A 441 -18.45 18.37 -3.12
N VAL A 442 -17.30 17.71 -2.98
CA VAL A 442 -16.02 18.33 -3.27
C VAL A 442 -15.72 18.14 -4.75
N VAL A 443 -15.44 19.26 -5.41
CA VAL A 443 -15.19 19.33 -6.84
C VAL A 443 -13.74 19.75 -7.06
N THR A 444 -13.05 19.08 -7.98
CA THR A 444 -11.73 19.46 -8.47
C THR A 444 -11.84 19.90 -9.92
N VAL A 445 -11.54 21.16 -10.20
CA VAL A 445 -11.65 21.76 -11.54
C VAL A 445 -10.27 22.05 -12.08
N PRO A 446 -9.86 21.46 -13.23
CA PRO A 446 -8.66 21.86 -13.93
C PRO A 446 -8.82 23.25 -14.55
N LEU A 447 -7.76 24.06 -14.55
CA LEU A 447 -7.77 25.42 -15.07
C LEU A 447 -7.04 25.55 -16.41
N ASN A 448 -6.11 24.64 -16.71
CA ASN A 448 -5.21 24.69 -17.87
C ASN A 448 -5.55 23.64 -18.96
N ASP A 449 -6.80 23.20 -19.11
CA ASP A 449 -7.18 22.30 -20.20
C ASP A 449 -7.13 23.01 -21.58
N ASP A 450 -5.92 23.18 -22.13
CA ASP A 450 -5.68 23.59 -23.53
C ASP A 450 -5.96 22.46 -24.55
N GLU A 451 -6.41 21.26 -24.12
CA GLU A 451 -6.82 20.17 -25.02
C GLU A 451 -8.29 20.19 -25.44
N GLY A 452 -9.01 21.25 -25.14
CA GLY A 452 -10.40 21.46 -25.59
C GLY A 452 -10.47 22.34 -26.85
N GLY A 453 -10.57 21.73 -28.03
CA GLY A 453 -11.01 22.45 -29.23
C GLY A 453 -12.36 23.14 -28.96
N PRO A 454 -12.80 24.11 -29.79
CA PRO A 454 -14.05 24.82 -29.58
C PRO A 454 -15.24 23.86 -29.56
N GLY A 455 -15.68 23.48 -28.35
CA GLY A 455 -16.77 22.52 -28.12
C GLY A 455 -16.54 21.55 -26.97
N SER A 456 -15.39 21.58 -26.24
CA SER A 456 -15.20 20.74 -25.07
C SER A 456 -15.93 21.35 -23.86
N GLU A 457 -16.79 20.55 -23.24
CA GLU A 457 -17.53 20.93 -22.04
C GLU A 457 -16.56 21.14 -20.87
N SER A 458 -16.70 22.24 -20.14
CA SER A 458 -15.90 22.48 -18.94
C SER A 458 -16.20 21.41 -17.87
N GLY A 459 -15.25 21.15 -16.97
CA GLY A 459 -15.47 20.23 -15.83
C GLY A 459 -16.71 20.63 -15.00
N VAL A 460 -17.01 21.92 -14.93
CA VAL A 460 -18.20 22.46 -14.25
C VAL A 460 -19.47 22.14 -15.03
N ASP A 461 -19.43 22.26 -16.36
CA ASP A 461 -20.58 21.91 -17.21
C ASP A 461 -20.93 20.42 -17.06
N ARG A 462 -19.95 19.55 -17.01
CA ARG A 462 -20.14 18.11 -16.78
C ARG A 462 -20.79 17.81 -15.44
N ILE A 463 -20.35 18.50 -14.37
CA ILE A 463 -20.92 18.32 -13.03
C ILE A 463 -22.34 18.88 -12.96
N ALA A 464 -22.58 20.06 -13.54
CA ALA A 464 -23.90 20.64 -13.61
C ALA A 464 -24.86 19.72 -14.37
N LYS A 465 -24.43 19.13 -15.49
CA LYS A 465 -25.19 18.12 -16.23
C LYS A 465 -25.53 16.91 -15.36
N GLN A 466 -24.58 16.32 -14.70
CA GLN A 466 -24.79 15.14 -13.84
C GLN A 466 -25.78 15.43 -12.70
N GLU A 467 -25.70 16.62 -12.10
CA GLU A 467 -26.60 17.00 -11.02
C GLU A 467 -28.04 17.23 -11.53
N ILE A 468 -28.20 17.90 -12.67
CA ILE A 468 -29.50 18.06 -13.32
C ILE A 468 -30.08 16.70 -13.71
N GLU A 469 -29.28 15.84 -14.34
CA GLU A 469 -29.68 14.47 -14.67
C GLU A 469 -30.15 13.70 -13.45
N ARG A 470 -29.38 13.74 -12.35
CA ARG A 470 -29.73 13.04 -11.11
C ARG A 470 -31.06 13.49 -10.53
N GLU A 471 -31.30 14.80 -10.48
CA GLU A 471 -32.56 15.37 -9.98
C GLU A 471 -33.74 15.02 -10.89
N ILE A 472 -33.56 15.12 -12.21
CA ILE A 472 -34.62 14.79 -13.19
C ILE A 472 -34.90 13.27 -13.21
N ARG A 473 -33.85 12.42 -13.12
CA ARG A 473 -34.00 10.94 -13.00
C ARG A 473 -34.72 10.51 -11.71
N SER A 474 -34.70 11.32 -10.66
CA SER A 474 -35.49 11.03 -9.47
C SER A 474 -37.01 11.02 -9.73
N VAL A 475 -37.46 11.64 -10.81
CA VAL A 475 -38.89 11.81 -11.19
C VAL A 475 -39.24 11.26 -12.55
N ALA A 476 -38.28 11.16 -13.47
CA ALA A 476 -38.40 10.50 -14.77
C ALA A 476 -38.13 8.99 -14.62
N ARG A 477 -38.77 8.16 -15.49
CA ARG A 477 -38.60 6.70 -15.51
C ARG A 477 -37.75 6.24 -16.69
N GLY A 478 -37.65 7.07 -17.72
CA GLY A 478 -36.89 6.82 -18.94
C GLY A 478 -35.51 7.46 -18.92
N TYR A 479 -34.83 7.38 -20.06
CA TYR A 479 -33.54 8.02 -20.29
C TYR A 479 -33.66 9.55 -20.19
N VAL A 480 -32.67 10.18 -19.58
CA VAL A 480 -32.59 11.63 -19.43
C VAL A 480 -31.26 12.08 -20.00
N ASP A 481 -31.28 13.03 -20.91
CA ASP A 481 -30.12 13.69 -21.49
C ASP A 481 -30.19 15.19 -21.21
N VAL A 482 -29.06 15.82 -20.88
CA VAL A 482 -28.99 17.23 -20.50
C VAL A 482 -27.98 17.96 -21.38
N ASP A 483 -28.44 19.06 -21.96
CA ASP A 483 -27.62 19.96 -22.77
C ASP A 483 -27.58 21.35 -22.13
N LEU A 484 -26.42 21.77 -21.65
CA LEU A 484 -26.22 23.11 -21.08
C LEU A 484 -26.12 24.12 -22.23
N LYS A 485 -27.01 25.12 -22.25
CA LYS A 485 -26.97 26.20 -23.23
C LYS A 485 -26.24 27.45 -22.74
N SER A 486 -26.22 27.65 -21.43
CA SER A 486 -25.47 28.68 -20.72
C SER A 486 -25.34 28.26 -19.28
N GLN A 487 -24.57 29.03 -18.48
CA GLN A 487 -24.39 28.76 -17.04
C GLN A 487 -25.70 28.80 -16.24
N ASP A 488 -26.74 29.49 -16.75
CA ASP A 488 -28.03 29.67 -16.08
C ASP A 488 -29.15 28.89 -16.79
N LYS A 489 -28.87 28.16 -17.88
CA LYS A 489 -29.91 27.52 -18.70
C LYS A 489 -29.50 26.16 -19.22
N ALA A 490 -30.32 25.15 -18.90
CA ALA A 490 -30.20 23.79 -19.41
C ALA A 490 -31.42 23.38 -20.21
N ILE A 491 -31.22 22.50 -21.19
CA ILE A 491 -32.30 21.78 -21.86
C ILE A 491 -32.18 20.32 -21.43
N THR A 492 -33.27 19.78 -20.87
CA THR A 492 -33.32 18.38 -20.48
C THR A 492 -34.26 17.63 -21.42
N TYR A 493 -33.74 16.58 -22.04
CA TYR A 493 -34.49 15.71 -22.91
C TYR A 493 -34.93 14.46 -22.16
N VAL A 494 -36.24 14.19 -22.21
CA VAL A 494 -36.86 13.05 -21.53
C VAL A 494 -37.83 12.34 -22.47
N GLU A 495 -38.29 11.15 -22.11
CA GLU A 495 -39.32 10.43 -22.84
C GLU A 495 -40.64 11.20 -22.80
N GLU A 496 -41.46 11.12 -23.87
CA GLU A 496 -42.75 11.83 -24.00
C GLU A 496 -43.68 11.52 -22.80
N ASP A 497 -43.67 10.28 -22.33
CA ASP A 497 -44.46 9.83 -21.17
C ASP A 497 -44.01 10.43 -19.83
N ASP A 498 -42.79 10.90 -19.73
CA ASP A 498 -42.17 11.44 -18.50
C ASP A 498 -42.29 12.97 -18.40
N ILE A 499 -42.56 13.69 -19.50
CA ILE A 499 -42.66 15.16 -19.50
C ILE A 499 -43.63 15.65 -18.42
N SER A 500 -44.83 15.06 -18.35
CA SER A 500 -45.85 15.48 -17.37
C SER A 500 -45.43 15.14 -15.93
N SER A 501 -44.61 14.12 -15.74
CA SER A 501 -44.08 13.73 -14.42
C SER A 501 -42.97 14.67 -13.97
N VAL A 502 -42.10 15.09 -14.87
CA VAL A 502 -40.99 16.01 -14.63
C VAL A 502 -41.49 17.45 -14.41
N ILE A 503 -42.35 17.94 -15.27
CA ILE A 503 -42.92 19.30 -15.16
C ILE A 503 -43.82 19.39 -13.93
N GLY A 504 -44.63 18.38 -13.64
CA GLY A 504 -45.57 18.36 -12.51
C GLY A 504 -46.79 19.24 -12.74
N LYS A 505 -47.73 19.25 -11.76
CA LYS A 505 -48.96 20.05 -11.85
C LYS A 505 -48.66 21.55 -11.89
N GLY A 506 -48.95 22.19 -13.04
CA GLY A 506 -48.77 23.63 -13.22
C GLY A 506 -47.30 24.10 -13.21
N GLY A 507 -46.36 23.21 -13.52
CA GLY A 507 -44.92 23.50 -13.51
C GLY A 507 -44.24 23.42 -12.13
N GLY A 508 -45.00 23.11 -11.08
CA GLY A 508 -44.49 23.23 -9.70
C GLY A 508 -43.28 22.33 -9.38
N ARG A 509 -43.20 21.15 -10.00
CA ARG A 509 -42.07 20.24 -9.70
C ARG A 509 -40.78 20.68 -10.39
N ILE A 510 -40.85 21.10 -11.66
CA ILE A 510 -39.67 21.61 -12.34
C ILE A 510 -39.19 22.91 -11.69
N THR A 511 -40.09 23.81 -11.30
CA THR A 511 -39.72 25.03 -10.57
C THR A 511 -39.06 24.75 -9.22
N ASP A 512 -39.47 23.69 -8.51
CA ASP A 512 -38.80 23.27 -7.30
C ASP A 512 -37.38 22.75 -7.56
N ILE A 513 -37.14 22.06 -8.67
CA ILE A 513 -35.83 21.61 -9.11
C ILE A 513 -34.96 22.80 -9.53
N GLU A 514 -35.49 23.69 -10.34
CA GLU A 514 -34.85 24.95 -10.78
C GLU A 514 -34.41 25.79 -9.59
N ASN A 515 -35.27 25.98 -8.60
CA ASN A 515 -34.95 26.72 -7.37
C ASN A 515 -33.87 26.05 -6.51
N ARG A 516 -33.78 24.70 -6.53
CA ARG A 516 -32.73 23.97 -5.79
C ARG A 516 -31.39 24.03 -6.49
N LEU A 517 -31.41 23.97 -7.83
CA LEU A 517 -30.19 23.93 -8.64
C LEU A 517 -29.73 25.34 -9.05
N GLY A 518 -30.59 26.35 -8.99
CA GLY A 518 -30.30 27.71 -9.44
C GLY A 518 -30.15 27.84 -10.95
N ILE A 519 -30.74 26.92 -11.73
CA ILE A 519 -30.61 26.82 -13.19
C ILE A 519 -32.03 26.73 -13.79
N ASP A 520 -32.30 27.48 -14.84
CA ASP A 520 -33.55 27.42 -15.61
C ASP A 520 -33.53 26.18 -16.54
N ILE A 521 -34.52 25.29 -16.41
CA ILE A 521 -34.54 23.98 -17.08
C ILE A 521 -35.69 23.90 -18.06
N ASP A 522 -35.39 23.85 -19.37
CA ASP A 522 -36.35 23.64 -20.44
C ASP A 522 -36.49 22.14 -20.73
N VAL A 523 -37.66 21.56 -20.45
CA VAL A 523 -37.90 20.12 -20.61
C VAL A 523 -38.48 19.83 -21.99
N ARG A 524 -37.83 18.97 -22.76
CA ARG A 524 -38.20 18.58 -24.14
C ARG A 524 -38.22 17.07 -24.32
N THR A 525 -38.79 16.63 -25.44
CA THR A 525 -38.71 15.23 -25.87
C THR A 525 -37.39 14.93 -26.56
N HIS A 526 -36.95 13.67 -26.52
CA HIS A 526 -35.77 13.22 -27.26
C HIS A 526 -35.83 13.48 -28.76
N ASP A 527 -37.04 13.50 -29.36
CA ASP A 527 -37.25 13.82 -30.78
C ASP A 527 -36.85 15.27 -31.12
N GLU A 528 -36.83 16.16 -30.14
CA GLU A 528 -36.41 17.56 -30.30
C GLU A 528 -34.90 17.77 -30.08
N ASN A 529 -34.16 16.73 -29.71
CA ASN A 529 -32.71 16.78 -29.51
C ASN A 529 -32.01 16.74 -30.87
N PRO A 530 -31.32 17.82 -31.31
CA PRO A 530 -30.65 17.86 -32.61
C PRO A 530 -29.55 16.80 -32.75
N ASN A 531 -29.08 16.22 -31.65
CA ASN A 531 -28.05 15.18 -31.60
C ASN A 531 -28.63 13.75 -31.53
N TYR A 532 -29.93 13.58 -31.27
CA TYR A 532 -30.59 12.29 -31.09
C TYR A 532 -30.88 11.53 -32.40
N GLY A 533 -30.63 12.14 -33.58
CA GLY A 533 -30.97 11.56 -34.89
C GLY A 533 -29.78 11.31 -35.83
N ALA A 534 -28.56 11.58 -35.44
CA ALA A 534 -27.39 11.51 -36.32
C ALA A 534 -26.89 10.10 -36.63
N GLY A 535 -27.55 9.04 -36.13
CA GLY A 535 -27.16 7.62 -36.26
C GLY A 535 -27.95 6.75 -37.24
N SER A 536 -28.99 7.25 -37.95
CA SER A 536 -29.76 6.40 -38.89
C SER A 536 -30.16 7.11 -40.18
N GLY A 537 -29.46 6.85 -41.28
CA GLY A 537 -30.03 6.96 -42.61
C GLY A 537 -29.18 7.59 -43.70
N GLY A 538 -28.59 6.77 -44.58
CA GLY A 538 -28.64 6.97 -46.03
C GLY A 538 -27.45 7.58 -46.74
N SER A 539 -26.63 6.71 -47.24
CA SER A 539 -25.85 6.69 -48.51
C SER A 539 -25.77 7.96 -49.34
N GLY A 540 -24.54 8.32 -49.71
CA GLY A 540 -24.23 9.05 -50.93
C GLY A 540 -22.94 9.84 -50.95
N GLY A 541 -21.85 9.22 -51.38
CA GLY A 541 -20.85 9.70 -52.32
C GLY A 541 -19.96 10.89 -51.99
N GLY A 542 -18.64 10.60 -51.86
CA GLY A 542 -17.66 11.48 -52.46
C GLY A 542 -16.54 12.01 -51.60
N ALA A 543 -15.39 11.28 -51.60
CA ALA A 543 -14.01 11.77 -51.63
C ALA A 543 -13.39 12.60 -50.49
N GLY A 544 -12.49 11.98 -49.79
CA GLY A 544 -11.13 12.51 -49.57
C GLY A 544 -10.85 13.23 -48.27
N GLY A 545 -10.17 12.56 -47.35
CA GLY A 545 -9.46 13.21 -46.26
C GLY A 545 -9.20 12.26 -45.08
N ASN A 546 -7.97 11.82 -44.94
CA ASN A 546 -7.45 10.99 -43.87
C ASN A 546 -7.70 11.60 -42.49
N THR A 547 -8.50 10.94 -41.69
CA THR A 547 -8.47 11.06 -40.22
C THR A 547 -8.69 9.67 -39.63
N ALA A 548 -7.93 9.31 -38.64
CA ALA A 548 -7.97 8.04 -37.94
C ALA A 548 -9.38 7.72 -37.45
N SER A 549 -9.93 6.61 -37.93
CA SER A 549 -11.26 6.15 -37.60
C SER A 549 -11.26 5.41 -36.28
N SER A 550 -11.87 5.99 -35.26
CA SER A 550 -12.45 5.20 -34.16
C SER A 550 -13.59 4.35 -34.78
N GLN A 551 -13.44 3.02 -34.71
CA GLN A 551 -14.54 2.12 -35.12
C GLN A 551 -15.68 2.24 -34.10
N PRO A 552 -16.94 2.29 -34.51
CA PRO A 552 -18.07 2.28 -33.58
C PRO A 552 -18.10 0.94 -32.83
N GLY A 553 -18.21 0.98 -31.51
CA GLY A 553 -18.33 -0.20 -30.67
C GLY A 553 -19.59 -0.99 -30.99
N GLU A 554 -19.55 -2.30 -30.85
CA GLU A 554 -20.69 -3.20 -31.01
C GLU A 554 -21.59 -3.09 -29.77
N MET A 555 -22.87 -2.75 -29.95
CA MET A 555 -23.85 -2.70 -28.86
C MET A 555 -24.30 -4.12 -28.54
N VAL A 556 -24.13 -4.52 -27.26
CA VAL A 556 -24.43 -5.87 -26.82
C VAL A 556 -25.44 -5.86 -25.65
N THR A 557 -26.23 -6.94 -25.56
CA THR A 557 -27.18 -7.09 -24.46
C THR A 557 -26.64 -8.17 -23.50
N PRO A 558 -26.17 -7.80 -22.29
CA PRO A 558 -25.70 -8.78 -21.30
C PRO A 558 -26.82 -9.67 -20.78
N GLU A 559 -26.52 -10.93 -20.54
CA GLU A 559 -27.41 -11.91 -19.90
C GLU A 559 -26.98 -12.14 -18.45
N ILE A 560 -27.89 -11.94 -17.49
CA ILE A 560 -27.61 -12.16 -16.07
C ILE A 560 -28.01 -13.58 -15.69
N THR A 561 -27.03 -14.39 -15.31
CA THR A 561 -27.23 -15.74 -14.76
C THR A 561 -27.11 -15.71 -13.24
N SER A 562 -27.35 -16.85 -12.57
CA SER A 562 -27.22 -16.94 -11.11
C SER A 562 -25.81 -16.71 -10.57
N ARG A 563 -24.77 -16.88 -11.40
CA ARG A 563 -23.35 -16.81 -10.99
C ARG A 563 -22.52 -15.80 -11.77
N HIS A 564 -22.91 -15.49 -13.00
CA HIS A 564 -22.14 -14.61 -13.90
C HIS A 564 -23.07 -13.67 -14.67
N ILE A 565 -22.54 -12.55 -15.09
CA ILE A 565 -23.09 -11.72 -16.16
C ILE A 565 -22.31 -12.09 -17.42
N VAL A 566 -23.03 -12.47 -18.47
CA VAL A 566 -22.46 -12.92 -19.74
C VAL A 566 -22.70 -11.85 -20.80
N ILE A 567 -21.65 -11.35 -21.40
CA ILE A 567 -21.69 -10.37 -22.47
C ILE A 567 -21.34 -11.08 -23.78
N PRO A 568 -22.30 -11.29 -24.69
CA PRO A 568 -22.02 -11.90 -26.00
C PRO A 568 -21.25 -10.92 -26.89
N VAL A 569 -20.20 -11.39 -27.56
CA VAL A 569 -19.37 -10.59 -28.48
C VAL A 569 -19.11 -11.39 -29.74
N ASP A 570 -19.70 -10.97 -30.86
CA ASP A 570 -19.55 -11.69 -32.12
C ASP A 570 -18.23 -11.34 -32.82
N GLY A 571 -17.46 -12.34 -33.23
CA GLY A 571 -16.33 -12.19 -34.16
C GLY A 571 -14.96 -11.90 -33.55
N SER A 572 -14.84 -11.58 -32.24
CA SER A 572 -13.58 -11.15 -31.60
C SER A 572 -12.94 -12.20 -30.67
N HIS A 573 -12.95 -13.47 -31.07
CA HIS A 573 -12.44 -14.57 -30.24
C HIS A 573 -10.94 -14.44 -29.89
N GLY A 574 -10.64 -14.31 -28.61
CA GLY A 574 -9.27 -14.20 -28.12
C GLY A 574 -8.66 -12.81 -28.20
N GLU A 575 -9.43 -11.82 -28.64
CA GLU A 575 -9.03 -10.42 -28.67
C GLU A 575 -9.35 -9.74 -27.34
N THR A 576 -8.60 -8.72 -27.01
CA THR A 576 -8.88 -7.85 -25.86
C THR A 576 -9.79 -6.72 -26.32
N VAL A 577 -10.85 -6.50 -25.57
CA VAL A 577 -11.86 -5.50 -25.87
C VAL A 577 -12.17 -4.66 -24.63
N GLU A 578 -12.61 -3.43 -24.85
CA GLU A 578 -13.13 -2.55 -23.81
C GLU A 578 -14.65 -2.67 -23.74
N VAL A 579 -15.17 -2.82 -22.54
CA VAL A 579 -16.61 -2.79 -22.26
C VAL A 579 -16.97 -1.43 -21.69
N GLN A 580 -17.93 -0.78 -22.34
CA GLN A 580 -18.40 0.56 -21.98
C GLN A 580 -19.90 0.51 -21.70
N ALA A 581 -20.38 1.35 -20.78
CA ALA A 581 -21.80 1.55 -20.50
C ALA A 581 -22.15 3.03 -20.70
N GLY A 582 -23.13 3.30 -21.58
CA GLY A 582 -23.51 4.68 -21.91
C GLY A 582 -22.38 5.51 -22.55
N GLY A 583 -21.31 4.87 -23.01
CA GLY A 583 -20.10 5.51 -23.55
C GLY A 583 -18.96 5.64 -22.54
N ASP A 584 -19.21 5.34 -21.27
CA ASP A 584 -18.17 5.36 -20.24
C ASP A 584 -17.46 4.00 -20.13
N TYR A 585 -16.15 4.03 -19.97
CA TYR A 585 -15.33 2.85 -19.77
C TYR A 585 -15.70 2.14 -18.47
N LEU A 586 -16.00 0.84 -18.53
CA LEU A 586 -16.20 0.01 -17.35
C LEU A 586 -14.98 -0.86 -17.05
N PHE A 587 -14.57 -1.66 -18.02
CA PHE A 587 -13.42 -2.56 -17.86
C PHE A 587 -12.93 -3.09 -19.21
N THR A 588 -11.73 -3.67 -19.19
CA THR A 588 -11.14 -4.38 -20.33
C THR A 588 -11.15 -5.88 -20.08
N ALA A 589 -11.51 -6.68 -21.06
CA ALA A 589 -11.54 -8.12 -20.95
C ALA A 589 -11.13 -8.82 -22.26
N THR A 590 -10.69 -10.07 -22.14
CA THR A 590 -10.42 -10.92 -23.31
C THR A 590 -11.64 -11.78 -23.62
N VAL A 591 -12.09 -11.73 -24.89
CA VAL A 591 -13.24 -12.52 -25.35
C VAL A 591 -12.89 -14.00 -25.35
N SER A 592 -13.70 -14.83 -24.73
CA SER A 592 -13.50 -16.27 -24.68
C SER A 592 -13.61 -16.91 -26.08
N ARG A 593 -13.14 -18.15 -26.24
CA ARG A 593 -13.32 -18.92 -27.48
C ARG A 593 -14.79 -19.18 -27.83
N GLY A 594 -15.70 -19.00 -26.87
CA GLY A 594 -17.13 -19.11 -27.08
C GLY A 594 -17.78 -17.84 -27.61
N GLY A 595 -17.03 -16.72 -27.79
CA GLY A 595 -17.60 -15.45 -28.22
C GLY A 595 -18.33 -14.71 -27.11
N GLU A 596 -17.87 -14.84 -25.86
CA GLU A 596 -18.49 -14.22 -24.71
C GLU A 596 -17.47 -13.78 -23.68
N ILE A 597 -17.81 -12.76 -22.89
CA ILE A 597 -17.09 -12.33 -21.70
C ILE A 597 -17.95 -12.70 -20.49
N GLN A 598 -17.37 -13.38 -19.50
CA GLN A 598 -18.05 -13.76 -18.27
C GLN A 598 -17.51 -12.96 -17.09
N VAL A 599 -18.37 -12.23 -16.40
CA VAL A 599 -18.06 -11.47 -15.19
C VAL A 599 -18.71 -12.14 -13.99
N SER A 600 -17.93 -12.55 -13.00
CA SER A 600 -18.45 -13.22 -11.80
C SER A 600 -19.27 -12.26 -10.94
N ARG A 601 -20.49 -12.62 -10.60
CA ARG A 601 -21.35 -11.84 -9.68
C ARG A 601 -20.70 -11.78 -8.29
N GLY A 602 -20.71 -10.59 -7.67
CA GLY A 602 -20.02 -10.34 -6.40
C GLY A 602 -18.61 -9.76 -6.58
N SER A 603 -18.17 -9.50 -7.80
CA SER A 603 -17.00 -8.64 -8.06
C SER A 603 -17.42 -7.17 -8.19
N ALA A 604 -16.54 -6.23 -7.86
CA ALA A 604 -16.80 -4.80 -8.04
C ALA A 604 -17.20 -4.45 -9.49
N ILE A 605 -16.58 -5.10 -10.47
CA ILE A 605 -16.92 -4.96 -11.91
C ILE A 605 -18.35 -5.44 -12.20
N ALA A 606 -18.81 -6.51 -11.53
CA ALA A 606 -20.16 -7.01 -11.71
C ALA A 606 -21.20 -6.04 -11.11
N ASP A 607 -20.87 -5.43 -9.98
CA ASP A 607 -21.74 -4.45 -9.33
C ASP A 607 -21.92 -3.21 -10.22
N ASP A 608 -20.84 -2.70 -10.82
CA ASP A 608 -20.89 -1.58 -11.77
C ASP A 608 -21.68 -1.94 -13.04
N LEU A 609 -21.47 -3.15 -13.56
CA LEU A 609 -22.19 -3.64 -14.74
C LEU A 609 -23.68 -3.91 -14.44
N GLU A 610 -24.04 -4.48 -13.29
CA GLU A 610 -25.43 -4.64 -12.84
C GLU A 610 -26.12 -3.27 -12.69
N GLN A 611 -25.41 -2.28 -12.11
CA GLN A 611 -25.94 -0.92 -12.02
C GLN A 611 -26.18 -0.29 -13.39
N ALA A 612 -25.26 -0.48 -14.34
CA ALA A 612 -25.42 0.01 -15.70
C ALA A 612 -26.61 -0.67 -16.41
N ILE A 613 -26.75 -1.99 -16.24
CA ILE A 613 -27.88 -2.76 -16.79
C ILE A 613 -29.21 -2.31 -16.16
N ASP A 614 -29.24 -2.10 -14.84
CA ASP A 614 -30.42 -1.63 -14.13
C ASP A 614 -30.83 -0.22 -14.56
N ARG A 615 -29.83 0.64 -14.88
CA ARG A 615 -30.04 1.98 -15.47
C ARG A 615 -30.45 1.92 -16.92
N LYS A 616 -30.33 0.74 -17.57
CA LYS A 616 -30.54 0.55 -19.01
C LYS A 616 -29.53 1.31 -19.87
N ASP A 617 -28.34 1.56 -19.35
CA ASP A 617 -27.27 2.16 -20.11
C ASP A 617 -26.89 1.22 -21.27
N PRO A 618 -26.70 1.71 -22.50
CA PRO A 618 -26.31 0.85 -23.63
C PRO A 618 -24.89 0.31 -23.35
N ILE A 619 -24.77 -1.03 -23.30
CA ILE A 619 -23.48 -1.67 -23.16
C ILE A 619 -22.87 -1.85 -24.55
N THR A 620 -21.68 -1.29 -24.73
CA THR A 620 -20.92 -1.37 -25.98
C THR A 620 -19.57 -2.02 -25.76
N VAL A 621 -19.15 -2.81 -26.76
CA VAL A 621 -17.84 -3.45 -26.77
C VAL A 621 -17.03 -2.85 -27.90
N VAL A 622 -15.86 -2.32 -27.57
CA VAL A 622 -14.94 -1.67 -28.51
C VAL A 622 -13.63 -2.46 -28.54
N PRO A 623 -13.05 -2.74 -29.71
CA PRO A 623 -11.69 -3.31 -29.79
C PRO A 623 -10.71 -2.36 -29.09
N SER A 624 -9.87 -2.92 -28.18
CA SER A 624 -8.89 -2.13 -27.42
C SER A 624 -7.64 -1.80 -28.26
#